data_83350a335abf1ff7db7723fa083b4b1e
#
_entry.id   83350a335abf1ff7db7723fa083b4b1e
#
_cell.length_a   1.000
_cell.length_b   1.000
_cell.length_c   1.000
_cell.angle_alpha   90.00
_cell.angle_beta   90.00
_cell.angle_gamma   90.00
#
_symmetry.space_group_name_H-M   'P 1'
#
loop_
_entity.id
_entity.type
_entity.pdbx_description
1 polymer ?
#
loop_
_entity_poly.entity_id
_entity_poly.type
_entity_poly.pdbx_seq_one_letter_code
_entity_poly.pdbx_strand_id
1 'polypeptide(L)'
;MFLIPFASSYAQEYKYEAKIGWFPVDALNLVYLMGEDPSGGTTYGPMKTAGLFSADFDYKVKKWLTVGAKVNYRNSWRDMKTISDGLEVFSIDRLQAVSVMPTVKFTTGYDSVFRYYATLGVGAGMDLSSGVNDAFMALQFTPVGISVGKKISWYFELGIGHAFMGFMTGLSWRF
;
A
#
# COMPACT_ATOMS: atom_id res chain seq x y z
N MET A 1 -25.87 -25.87 -39.28
CA MET A 1 -25.00 -24.66 -39.29
C MET A 1 -25.53 -23.72 -38.25
N PHE A 2 -25.01 -23.79 -37.01
CA PHE A 2 -25.43 -22.94 -35.91
C PHE A 2 -24.65 -21.64 -35.94
N LEU A 3 -25.30 -20.54 -36.33
CA LEU A 3 -24.78 -19.19 -36.16
C LEU A 3 -24.87 -18.84 -34.69
N ILE A 4 -23.75 -18.86 -34.00
CA ILE A 4 -23.62 -18.25 -32.67
C ILE A 4 -23.62 -16.73 -32.88
N PRO A 5 -24.61 -15.99 -32.41
CA PRO A 5 -24.56 -14.54 -32.46
C PRO A 5 -23.38 -14.09 -31.59
N PHE A 6 -22.33 -13.56 -32.19
CA PHE A 6 -21.35 -12.76 -31.49
C PHE A 6 -22.10 -11.57 -30.89
N ALA A 7 -22.53 -11.72 -29.65
CA ALA A 7 -22.97 -10.61 -28.87
C ALA A 7 -21.80 -9.64 -28.80
N SER A 8 -21.87 -8.56 -29.58
CA SER A 8 -21.01 -7.39 -29.41
C SER A 8 -21.23 -6.90 -27.99
N SER A 9 -20.39 -7.35 -27.07
CA SER A 9 -20.37 -6.80 -25.74
C SER A 9 -19.96 -5.33 -25.91
N TYR A 10 -20.92 -4.43 -25.82
CA TYR A 10 -20.65 -3.03 -25.61
C TYR A 10 -19.66 -2.97 -24.45
N ALA A 11 -18.43 -2.57 -24.75
CA ALA A 11 -17.41 -2.42 -23.74
C ALA A 11 -17.89 -1.36 -22.76
N GLN A 12 -18.39 -1.79 -21.61
CA GLN A 12 -18.88 -0.89 -20.58
C GLN A 12 -17.71 -0.02 -20.16
N GLU A 13 -17.79 1.26 -20.44
CA GLU A 13 -16.73 2.20 -20.16
C GLU A 13 -16.75 2.59 -18.68
N TYR A 14 -15.94 1.92 -17.88
CA TYR A 14 -15.79 2.25 -16.48
C TYR A 14 -15.01 3.56 -16.32
N LYS A 15 -15.54 4.48 -15.51
CA LYS A 15 -14.86 5.76 -15.22
C LYS A 15 -14.18 5.80 -13.88
N TYR A 16 -14.64 4.98 -12.95
CA TYR A 16 -14.14 4.93 -11.58
C TYR A 16 -13.59 3.55 -11.25
N GLU A 17 -12.59 3.51 -10.41
CA GLU A 17 -12.04 2.29 -9.84
C GLU A 17 -11.77 2.50 -8.34
N ALA A 18 -12.34 1.65 -7.50
CA ALA A 18 -12.01 1.57 -6.08
C ALA A 18 -11.15 0.32 -5.84
N LYS A 19 -10.10 0.44 -5.02
CA LYS A 19 -9.23 -0.67 -4.68
C LYS A 19 -9.08 -0.78 -3.17
N ILE A 20 -8.95 -2.00 -2.69
CA ILE A 20 -8.49 -2.31 -1.34
C ILE A 20 -7.31 -3.27 -1.43
N GLY A 21 -6.26 -2.99 -0.71
CA GLY A 21 -5.04 -3.79 -0.71
C GLY A 21 -4.53 -4.09 0.67
N TRP A 22 -3.77 -5.15 0.74
CA TRP A 22 -3.11 -5.58 1.94
C TRP A 22 -1.73 -6.14 1.62
N PHE A 23 -0.79 -5.86 2.52
CA PHE A 23 0.58 -6.36 2.45
C PHE A 23 1.02 -6.84 3.84
N PRO A 24 1.26 -8.15 4.01
CA PRO A 24 1.54 -8.75 5.32
C PRO A 24 2.92 -8.40 5.88
N VAL A 25 3.90 -8.13 5.00
CA VAL A 25 5.29 -7.87 5.40
C VAL A 25 5.80 -6.62 4.72
N ASP A 26 5.98 -5.54 5.49
CA ASP A 26 6.55 -4.31 4.98
C ASP A 26 8.08 -4.31 5.12
N ALA A 27 8.80 -4.19 4.00
CA ALA A 27 10.26 -4.13 4.00
C ALA A 27 10.80 -2.91 4.76
N LEU A 28 9.99 -1.85 4.96
CA LEU A 28 10.36 -0.73 5.83
C LEU A 28 10.54 -1.19 7.30
N ASN A 29 9.80 -2.17 7.76
CA ASN A 29 10.02 -2.77 9.08
C ASN A 29 11.41 -3.40 9.20
N LEU A 30 11.95 -3.93 8.08
CA LEU A 30 13.31 -4.47 8.04
C LEU A 30 14.36 -3.36 8.15
N VAL A 31 14.11 -2.20 7.56
CA VAL A 31 15.01 -1.03 7.65
C VAL A 31 15.06 -0.50 9.08
N TYR A 32 13.93 -0.46 9.79
CA TYR A 32 13.91 -0.10 11.21
C TYR A 32 14.74 -1.06 12.08
N LEU A 33 14.68 -2.37 11.80
CA LEU A 33 15.48 -3.37 12.51
C LEU A 33 17.00 -3.21 12.28
N MET A 34 17.40 -2.69 11.13
CA MET A 34 18.83 -2.48 10.79
C MET A 34 19.40 -1.16 11.35
N GLY A 35 18.56 -0.22 11.73
CA GLY A 35 18.95 1.09 12.27
C GLY A 35 19.11 1.16 13.79
N GLU A 36 18.90 0.07 14.50
CA GLU A 36 18.95 0.05 15.95
C GLU A 36 20.38 0.03 16.48
N ASP A 37 20.70 1.02 17.34
CA ASP A 37 21.94 1.05 18.08
C ASP A 37 21.80 0.20 19.37
N PRO A 38 22.50 -0.93 19.46
CA PRO A 38 22.41 -1.82 20.65
C PRO A 38 23.07 -1.24 21.90
N SER A 39 23.67 -0.04 21.81
CA SER A 39 24.43 0.56 22.92
C SER A 39 23.59 1.14 24.06
N GLY A 40 22.28 1.23 23.90
CA GLY A 40 21.39 2.00 24.80
C GLY A 40 20.77 1.22 25.98
N GLY A 41 21.15 -0.01 26.27
CA GLY A 41 20.54 -0.80 27.37
C GLY A 41 19.09 -1.24 27.12
N THR A 42 18.58 -1.03 25.93
CA THR A 42 17.25 -1.45 25.48
C THR A 42 17.36 -2.65 24.55
N THR A 43 16.61 -3.71 24.84
CA THR A 43 16.53 -4.90 23.98
C THR A 43 15.15 -4.96 23.35
N TYR A 44 15.12 -5.12 22.03
CA TYR A 44 13.89 -5.21 21.26
C TYR A 44 13.60 -6.68 20.90
N GLY A 45 12.35 -7.06 21.05
CA GLY A 45 11.84 -8.34 20.60
C GLY A 45 11.54 -8.35 19.09
N PRO A 46 11.15 -9.50 18.54
CA PRO A 46 10.79 -9.60 17.12
C PRO A 46 9.62 -8.69 16.79
N MET A 47 9.73 -8.00 15.64
CA MET A 47 8.65 -7.14 15.16
C MET A 47 7.45 -7.99 14.70
N LYS A 48 6.28 -7.65 15.22
CA LYS A 48 4.99 -8.20 14.84
C LYS A 48 4.26 -7.16 14.00
N THR A 49 3.56 -7.58 12.96
CA THR A 49 2.85 -6.65 12.08
C THR A 49 1.48 -7.18 11.69
N ALA A 50 0.47 -6.31 11.69
CA ALA A 50 -0.80 -6.58 11.02
C ALA A 50 -0.70 -6.33 9.51
N GLY A 51 0.43 -5.77 9.08
CA GLY A 51 0.68 -5.39 7.71
C GLY A 51 0.28 -3.95 7.41
N LEU A 52 0.29 -3.65 6.13
CA LEU A 52 -0.14 -2.38 5.58
C LEU A 52 -1.46 -2.59 4.84
N PHE A 53 -2.42 -1.74 5.14
CA PHE A 53 -3.72 -1.65 4.45
C PHE A 53 -3.72 -0.43 3.53
N SER A 54 -4.26 -0.60 2.34
CA SER A 54 -4.39 0.46 1.34
C SER A 54 -5.82 0.53 0.82
N ALA A 55 -6.31 1.75 0.63
CA ALA A 55 -7.54 2.02 -0.08
C ALA A 55 -7.27 3.10 -1.14
N ASP A 56 -7.63 2.82 -2.39
CA ASP A 56 -7.44 3.72 -3.51
C ASP A 56 -8.78 4.06 -4.14
N PHE A 57 -8.93 5.30 -4.57
CA PHE A 57 -10.05 5.73 -5.41
C PHE A 57 -9.51 6.46 -6.61
N ASP A 58 -9.85 5.96 -7.80
CA ASP A 58 -9.29 6.37 -9.07
C ASP A 58 -10.35 6.85 -10.05
N TYR A 59 -10.05 7.93 -10.78
CA TYR A 59 -10.86 8.46 -11.86
C TYR A 59 -10.10 8.39 -13.19
N LYS A 60 -10.71 7.76 -14.19
CA LYS A 60 -10.14 7.64 -15.54
C LYS A 60 -10.28 8.96 -16.30
N VAL A 61 -9.17 9.61 -16.59
CA VAL A 61 -9.10 10.82 -17.42
C VAL A 61 -8.99 10.46 -18.90
N LYS A 62 -8.15 9.47 -19.21
CA LYS A 62 -7.95 8.91 -20.56
C LYS A 62 -7.76 7.41 -20.47
N LYS A 63 -7.81 6.67 -21.59
CA LYS A 63 -7.59 5.21 -21.58
C LYS A 63 -6.25 4.77 -21.00
N TRP A 64 -5.26 5.65 -21.05
CA TRP A 64 -3.91 5.39 -20.53
C TRP A 64 -3.59 6.17 -19.24
N LEU A 65 -4.45 7.13 -18.84
CA LEU A 65 -4.20 8.03 -17.71
C LEU A 65 -5.37 8.03 -16.73
N THR A 66 -5.05 7.75 -15.50
CA THR A 66 -5.96 7.76 -14.36
C THR A 66 -5.37 8.66 -13.26
N VAL A 67 -6.19 9.42 -12.59
CA VAL A 67 -5.83 10.20 -11.40
C VAL A 67 -6.65 9.71 -10.23
N GLY A 68 -6.09 9.74 -9.03
CA GLY A 68 -6.79 9.21 -7.87
C GLY A 68 -6.21 9.70 -6.55
N ALA A 69 -6.68 9.07 -5.50
CA ALA A 69 -6.15 9.23 -4.15
C ALA A 69 -5.94 7.86 -3.51
N LYS A 70 -4.83 7.72 -2.80
CA LYS A 70 -4.47 6.52 -2.05
C LYS A 70 -4.34 6.87 -0.58
N VAL A 71 -4.98 6.08 0.26
CA VAL A 71 -4.84 6.12 1.72
C VAL A 71 -4.18 4.83 2.17
N ASN A 72 -3.16 4.94 3.00
CA ASN A 72 -2.49 3.77 3.57
C ASN A 72 -2.49 3.87 5.08
N TYR A 73 -2.60 2.72 5.73
CA TYR A 73 -2.49 2.56 7.16
C TYR A 73 -1.56 1.39 7.47
N ARG A 74 -0.50 1.67 8.25
CA ARG A 74 0.46 0.68 8.74
C ARG A 74 0.26 0.48 10.22
N ASN A 75 0.32 -0.77 10.67
CA ASN A 75 0.29 -1.11 12.07
C ASN A 75 1.27 -2.24 12.37
N SER A 76 2.30 -1.93 13.13
CA SER A 76 3.32 -2.87 13.58
C SER A 76 3.59 -2.62 15.06
N TRP A 77 4.06 -3.64 15.78
CA TRP A 77 4.42 -3.52 17.18
C TRP A 77 5.53 -4.51 17.53
N ARG A 78 6.27 -4.19 18.58
CA ARG A 78 7.31 -5.07 19.14
C ARG A 78 7.35 -4.95 20.64
N ASP A 79 7.81 -6.01 21.29
CA ASP A 79 8.08 -6.01 22.71
C ASP A 79 9.42 -5.28 22.93
N MET A 80 9.47 -4.37 23.90
CA MET A 80 10.66 -3.61 24.28
C MET A 80 10.97 -3.88 25.75
N LYS A 81 12.23 -4.24 26.04
CA LYS A 81 12.75 -4.44 27.38
C LYS A 81 13.84 -3.39 27.62
N THR A 82 13.60 -2.54 28.59
CA THR A 82 14.57 -1.53 29.02
C THR A 82 15.04 -1.84 30.42
N ILE A 83 16.36 -1.74 30.66
CA ILE A 83 16.95 -1.89 31.98
C ILE A 83 17.16 -0.47 32.52
N SER A 84 16.39 -0.08 33.55
CA SER A 84 16.52 1.19 34.24
C SER A 84 16.71 0.92 35.72
N ASP A 85 17.79 1.45 36.30
CA ASP A 85 18.15 1.30 37.72
C ASP A 85 18.21 -0.17 38.23
N GLY A 86 18.62 -1.08 37.34
CA GLY A 86 18.67 -2.52 37.63
C GLY A 86 17.32 -3.24 37.58
N LEU A 87 16.26 -2.54 37.26
CA LEU A 87 14.92 -3.11 37.06
C LEU A 87 14.61 -3.32 35.58
N GLU A 88 14.02 -4.46 35.25
CA GLU A 88 13.56 -4.75 33.90
C GLU A 88 12.14 -4.17 33.70
N VAL A 89 12.01 -3.22 32.78
CA VAL A 89 10.72 -2.65 32.39
C VAL A 89 10.35 -3.19 31.02
N PHE A 90 9.18 -3.81 30.93
CA PHE A 90 8.62 -4.30 29.68
C PHE A 90 7.60 -3.32 29.15
N SER A 91 7.72 -2.92 27.91
CA SER A 91 6.76 -2.09 27.22
C SER A 91 6.52 -2.58 25.78
N ILE A 92 5.47 -2.11 25.15
CA ILE A 92 5.15 -2.40 23.76
C ILE A 92 5.41 -1.13 22.95
N ASP A 93 6.37 -1.22 22.06
CA ASP A 93 6.62 -0.16 21.08
C ASP A 93 5.67 -0.37 19.89
N ARG A 94 4.84 0.64 19.59
CA ARG A 94 3.87 0.61 18.48
C ARG A 94 4.31 1.56 17.39
N LEU A 95 4.42 1.04 16.19
CA LEU A 95 4.75 1.77 14.97
C LEU A 95 3.49 1.83 14.11
N GLN A 96 2.79 2.94 14.18
CA GLN A 96 1.57 3.18 13.42
C GLN A 96 1.76 4.40 12.54
N ALA A 97 1.38 4.30 11.28
CA ALA A 97 1.44 5.43 10.36
C ALA A 97 0.24 5.44 9.43
N VAL A 98 -0.23 6.64 9.12
CA VAL A 98 -1.25 6.87 8.11
C VAL A 98 -0.68 7.80 7.05
N SER A 99 -1.01 7.58 5.78
CA SER A 99 -0.66 8.50 4.70
C SER A 99 -1.79 8.66 3.71
N VAL A 100 -1.87 9.85 3.14
CA VAL A 100 -2.82 10.19 2.07
C VAL A 100 -2.05 10.80 0.92
N MET A 101 -2.26 10.29 -0.28
CA MET A 101 -1.50 10.70 -1.46
C MET A 101 -2.43 10.81 -2.67
N PRO A 102 -2.52 11.96 -3.33
CA PRO A 102 -2.93 12.02 -4.72
C PRO A 102 -1.99 11.16 -5.57
N THR A 103 -2.58 10.48 -6.55
CA THR A 103 -1.88 9.52 -7.40
C THR A 103 -2.15 9.79 -8.87
N VAL A 104 -1.14 9.49 -9.68
CA VAL A 104 -1.24 9.43 -11.15
C VAL A 104 -0.86 8.04 -11.59
N LYS A 105 -1.73 7.40 -12.37
CA LYS A 105 -1.56 6.03 -12.84
C LYS A 105 -1.54 6.00 -14.37
N PHE A 106 -0.52 5.38 -14.93
CA PHE A 106 -0.38 5.11 -16.35
C PHE A 106 -0.72 3.65 -16.61
N THR A 107 -1.76 3.40 -17.40
CA THR A 107 -2.30 2.05 -17.63
C THR A 107 -2.22 1.66 -19.10
N THR A 108 -1.80 0.44 -19.37
CA THR A 108 -1.90 -0.21 -20.70
C THR A 108 -2.97 -1.30 -20.65
N GLY A 109 -3.68 -1.51 -21.77
CA GLY A 109 -4.70 -2.56 -21.84
C GLY A 109 -5.93 -2.30 -20.96
N TYR A 110 -6.37 -1.04 -20.86
CA TYR A 110 -7.46 -0.63 -19.94
C TYR A 110 -8.75 -1.44 -20.12
N ASP A 111 -9.11 -1.77 -21.35
CA ASP A 111 -10.33 -2.54 -21.69
C ASP A 111 -10.09 -4.06 -21.67
N SER A 112 -8.83 -4.50 -21.43
CA SER A 112 -8.43 -5.89 -21.36
C SER A 112 -8.74 -6.52 -20.00
N VAL A 113 -8.80 -7.85 -19.96
CA VAL A 113 -8.82 -8.64 -18.72
C VAL A 113 -7.51 -8.49 -17.96
N PHE A 114 -6.39 -8.39 -18.68
CA PHE A 114 -5.06 -8.13 -18.13
C PHE A 114 -4.68 -6.67 -18.36
N ARG A 115 -4.34 -5.99 -17.27
CA ARG A 115 -3.92 -4.59 -17.29
C ARG A 115 -2.58 -4.45 -16.60
N TYR A 116 -1.69 -3.71 -17.24
CA TYR A 116 -0.42 -3.31 -16.64
C TYR A 116 -0.47 -1.82 -16.36
N TYR A 117 0.10 -1.41 -15.25
CA TYR A 117 0.13 0.01 -14.90
C TYR A 117 1.35 0.35 -14.04
N ALA A 118 1.71 1.62 -14.08
CA ALA A 118 2.65 2.23 -13.17
C ALA A 118 1.96 3.38 -12.44
N THR A 119 2.28 3.60 -11.17
CA THR A 119 1.66 4.65 -10.35
C THR A 119 2.72 5.49 -9.66
N LEU A 120 2.49 6.80 -9.64
CA LEU A 120 3.23 7.77 -8.84
C LEU A 120 2.27 8.40 -7.84
N GLY A 121 2.67 8.50 -6.59
CA GLY A 121 1.93 9.17 -5.53
C GLY A 121 2.83 10.11 -4.74
N VAL A 122 2.31 11.29 -4.43
CA VAL A 122 2.99 12.28 -3.57
C VAL A 122 1.96 12.84 -2.62
N GLY A 123 2.27 12.90 -1.33
CA GLY A 123 1.32 13.37 -0.34
C GLY A 123 1.94 13.58 1.02
N ALA A 124 1.13 13.43 2.05
CA ALA A 124 1.56 13.57 3.44
C ALA A 124 1.17 12.34 4.25
N GLY A 125 1.94 12.06 5.27
CA GLY A 125 1.64 11.06 6.27
C GLY A 125 1.89 11.59 7.66
N MET A 126 1.39 10.84 8.62
CA MET A 126 1.58 11.09 10.05
C MET A 126 2.01 9.79 10.72
N ASP A 127 3.07 9.86 11.49
CA ASP A 127 3.46 8.81 12.41
C ASP A 127 2.61 8.95 13.69
N LEU A 128 1.91 7.88 14.05
CA LEU A 128 1.05 7.80 15.23
C LEU A 128 1.68 6.95 16.33
N SER A 129 3.00 6.74 16.26
CA SER A 129 3.74 5.93 17.23
C SER A 129 3.71 6.55 18.62
N SER A 130 3.89 5.72 19.64
CA SER A 130 3.74 6.10 21.04
C SER A 130 4.65 7.29 21.41
N GLY A 131 4.04 8.46 21.59
CA GLY A 131 4.67 9.67 22.12
C GLY A 131 5.18 10.68 21.10
N VAL A 132 5.10 10.39 19.80
CA VAL A 132 5.54 11.31 18.72
C VAL A 132 4.50 11.31 17.61
N ASN A 133 3.98 12.51 17.32
CA ASN A 133 3.09 12.72 16.17
C ASN A 133 3.86 13.54 15.13
N ASP A 134 4.71 12.89 14.35
CA ASP A 134 5.50 13.55 13.32
C ASP A 134 4.83 13.45 11.96
N ALA A 135 4.70 14.59 11.30
CA ALA A 135 4.25 14.63 9.91
C ALA A 135 5.43 14.41 8.97
N PHE A 136 5.22 13.64 7.91
CA PHE A 136 6.22 13.38 6.89
C PHE A 136 5.65 13.54 5.49
N MET A 137 6.52 13.84 4.52
CA MET A 137 6.16 13.81 3.11
C MET A 137 6.13 12.36 2.64
N ALA A 138 4.98 11.91 2.12
CA ALA A 138 4.82 10.58 1.59
C ALA A 138 5.05 10.57 0.09
N LEU A 139 6.00 9.74 -0.36
CA LEU A 139 6.30 9.49 -1.76
C LEU A 139 6.12 8.01 -2.04
N GLN A 140 5.48 7.68 -3.15
CA GLN A 140 5.29 6.29 -3.57
C GLN A 140 5.47 6.16 -5.07
N PHE A 141 6.30 5.23 -5.48
CA PHE A 141 6.46 4.80 -6.85
C PHE A 141 6.14 3.32 -6.97
N THR A 142 5.19 2.99 -7.82
CA THR A 142 4.82 1.61 -8.18
C THR A 142 5.19 1.41 -9.65
N PRO A 143 6.40 0.91 -9.96
CA PRO A 143 6.85 0.71 -11.34
C PRO A 143 6.03 -0.34 -12.08
N VAL A 144 5.54 -1.35 -11.36
CA VAL A 144 4.79 -2.45 -11.94
C VAL A 144 3.56 -2.74 -11.11
N GLY A 145 2.40 -2.57 -11.72
CA GLY A 145 1.12 -3.07 -11.24
C GLY A 145 0.48 -3.95 -12.31
N ILE A 146 -0.08 -5.06 -11.90
CA ILE A 146 -0.81 -5.99 -12.76
C ILE A 146 -2.20 -6.16 -12.16
N SER A 147 -3.23 -6.07 -13.00
CA SER A 147 -4.60 -6.34 -12.58
C SER A 147 -5.26 -7.33 -13.53
N VAL A 148 -5.93 -8.33 -12.98
CA VAL A 148 -6.57 -9.41 -13.72
C VAL A 148 -8.05 -9.45 -13.38
N GLY A 149 -8.89 -9.22 -14.37
CA GLY A 149 -10.34 -9.18 -14.25
C GLY A 149 -10.96 -8.00 -15.00
N LYS A 150 -12.28 -7.97 -15.10
CA LYS A 150 -13.03 -6.89 -15.77
C LYS A 150 -13.61 -5.91 -14.74
N LYS A 151 -14.82 -6.14 -14.26
CA LYS A 151 -15.50 -5.28 -13.27
C LYS A 151 -14.90 -5.44 -11.89
N ILE A 152 -14.68 -6.68 -11.47
CA ILE A 152 -13.92 -7.02 -10.27
C ILE A 152 -12.61 -7.62 -10.76
N SER A 153 -11.50 -7.17 -10.18
CA SER A 153 -10.16 -7.59 -10.56
C SER A 153 -9.32 -7.85 -9.34
N TRP A 154 -8.48 -8.85 -9.43
CA TRP A 154 -7.38 -9.02 -8.49
C TRP A 154 -6.18 -8.23 -8.99
N TYR A 155 -5.44 -7.60 -8.10
CA TYR A 155 -4.25 -6.87 -8.48
C TYR A 155 -3.03 -7.20 -7.62
N PHE A 156 -1.86 -6.98 -8.23
CA PHE A 156 -0.55 -7.04 -7.61
C PHE A 156 0.21 -5.77 -7.96
N GLU A 157 0.87 -5.20 -6.97
CA GLU A 157 1.72 -4.03 -7.13
C GLU A 157 3.10 -4.31 -6.53
N LEU A 158 4.16 -3.94 -7.25
CA LEU A 158 5.51 -3.82 -6.74
C LEU A 158 5.79 -2.34 -6.54
N GLY A 159 6.11 -1.92 -5.32
CA GLY A 159 6.27 -0.51 -4.99
C GLY A 159 7.50 -0.22 -4.14
N ILE A 160 7.96 1.02 -4.27
CA ILE A 160 9.06 1.59 -3.49
C ILE A 160 8.62 2.97 -3.02
N GLY A 161 8.68 3.21 -1.73
CA GLY A 161 8.32 4.51 -1.17
C GLY A 161 7.99 4.46 0.31
N HIS A 162 7.46 5.57 0.81
CA HIS A 162 7.08 5.71 2.23
C HIS A 162 5.77 4.97 2.55
N ALA A 163 4.90 4.76 1.57
CA ALA A 163 3.66 4.03 1.80
C ALA A 163 3.94 2.53 2.00
N PHE A 164 4.63 1.92 1.07
CA PHE A 164 5.09 0.53 1.18
C PHE A 164 6.34 0.30 0.34
N MET A 165 7.11 -0.69 0.76
CA MET A 165 8.28 -1.17 0.03
C MET A 165 8.16 -2.69 -0.13
N GLY A 166 7.96 -3.15 -1.37
CA GLY A 166 7.77 -4.56 -1.69
C GLY A 166 6.50 -4.82 -2.48
N PHE A 167 5.78 -5.89 -2.15
CA PHE A 167 4.60 -6.35 -2.88
C PHE A 167 3.32 -5.99 -2.13
N MET A 168 2.31 -5.57 -2.87
CA MET A 168 0.95 -5.40 -2.38
C MET A 168 -0.02 -6.20 -3.26
N THR A 169 -1.05 -6.75 -2.67
CA THR A 169 -2.11 -7.45 -3.38
C THR A 169 -3.47 -7.04 -2.87
N GLY A 170 -4.49 -7.18 -3.68
CA GLY A 170 -5.84 -6.83 -3.27
C GLY A 170 -6.88 -6.97 -4.38
N LEU A 171 -8.03 -6.36 -4.12
CA LEU A 171 -9.15 -6.36 -5.04
C LEU A 171 -9.44 -4.95 -5.52
N SER A 172 -9.84 -4.84 -6.78
CA SER A 172 -10.35 -3.60 -7.36
C SER A 172 -11.75 -3.82 -7.93
N TRP A 173 -12.56 -2.78 -7.84
CA TRP A 173 -13.89 -2.72 -8.42
C TRP A 173 -14.03 -1.50 -9.30
N ARG A 174 -14.43 -1.70 -10.57
CA ARG A 174 -14.66 -0.67 -11.59
C ARG A 174 -16.14 -0.43 -11.83
N PHE A 175 -16.55 0.83 -11.92
CA PHE A 175 -17.95 1.25 -12.12
C PHE A 175 -18.06 2.57 -12.86
#